data_76e142f425981965f267bc3af590c5be
#
_entry.id   76e142f425981965f267bc3af590c5be
#
_cell.length_a   1.000
_cell.length_b   1.000
_cell.length_c   1.000
_cell.angle_alpha   90.00
_cell.angle_beta   90.00
_cell.angle_gamma   90.00
#
_symmetry.space_group_name_H-M   'P 1'
#
loop_
_entity.id
_entity.type
_entity.pdbx_description
1 polymer ?
#
loop_
_entity_poly.entity_id
_entity_poly.type
_entity_poly.pdbx_seq_one_letter_code
_entity_poly.pdbx_strand_id
1 'polypeptide(L)'
;MWRVPTALLLFGLGAGCATPLQIEDVPSENQSSRIQVVVLHFTSENHAEGLRLLTDSSYGAVSAHYLIPDPRDPTWGRDEATILRLVPEQRRAWHAGLSRWGTRSALNDSSIGIEIGNESRCETPAGMNRVLRPEDRVCTFVPFDPAQIDAVERLLLDILARNPDIDPEDVVAHADITPSRRVDPGPLFPWKRLHEAGIGPWYREADRERHLNALGPGIPDIAFAQRVLSAWGYDLEITGALDPPTRFVLEAFQMRFRANDHAGKLDAETIAIALALTERYRPDAYATLIAGVPRAR
;
A
#
# COMPACT_ATOMS: atom_id res chain seq x y z
N MET A 1 -71.24 -34.81 -39.75
CA MET A 1 -70.41 -34.93 -38.55
C MET A 1 -69.04 -35.41 -38.97
N TRP A 2 -68.11 -34.50 -39.14
CA TRP A 2 -66.72 -34.83 -39.53
C TRP A 2 -65.82 -34.69 -38.29
N ARG A 3 -65.13 -35.79 -37.92
CA ARG A 3 -64.16 -35.77 -36.82
C ARG A 3 -62.76 -35.51 -37.42
N VAL A 4 -62.12 -34.46 -36.92
CA VAL A 4 -60.76 -34.10 -37.22
C VAL A 4 -59.85 -34.82 -36.21
N PRO A 5 -58.80 -35.55 -36.62
CA PRO A 5 -57.88 -36.14 -35.66
C PRO A 5 -56.82 -35.10 -35.22
N THR A 6 -56.68 -34.95 -33.91
CA THR A 6 -55.65 -34.10 -33.30
C THR A 6 -54.29 -34.86 -33.35
N ALA A 7 -53.36 -34.36 -34.14
CA ALA A 7 -51.98 -34.85 -34.16
C ALA A 7 -51.19 -34.25 -32.99
N LEU A 8 -50.74 -35.10 -32.09
CA LEU A 8 -49.84 -34.72 -30.98
C LEU A 8 -48.40 -34.68 -31.51
N LEU A 9 -47.87 -33.47 -31.66
CA LEU A 9 -46.44 -33.28 -31.97
C LEU A 9 -45.62 -33.44 -30.68
N LEU A 10 -44.92 -34.54 -30.51
CA LEU A 10 -43.90 -34.77 -29.50
C LEU A 10 -42.63 -34.02 -29.91
N PHE A 11 -42.34 -32.88 -29.28
CA PHE A 11 -41.02 -32.24 -29.34
C PHE A 11 -40.07 -33.05 -28.45
N GLY A 12 -39.20 -33.82 -29.06
CA GLY A 12 -38.08 -34.46 -28.40
C GLY A 12 -37.05 -33.41 -28.01
N LEU A 13 -36.92 -33.10 -26.71
CA LEU A 13 -35.81 -32.36 -26.15
C LEU A 13 -34.56 -33.26 -26.26
N GLY A 14 -33.78 -33.06 -27.30
CA GLY A 14 -32.43 -33.61 -27.42
C GLY A 14 -31.53 -32.97 -26.36
N ALA A 15 -31.33 -33.64 -25.23
CA ALA A 15 -30.27 -33.32 -24.30
C ALA A 15 -28.94 -33.58 -25.01
N GLY A 16 -28.35 -32.56 -25.60
CA GLY A 16 -26.99 -32.60 -26.08
C GLY A 16 -26.05 -32.85 -24.89
N CYS A 17 -25.54 -34.05 -24.75
CA CYS A 17 -24.42 -34.36 -23.85
C CYS A 17 -23.21 -33.57 -24.32
N ALA A 18 -22.96 -32.40 -23.71
CA ALA A 18 -21.69 -31.72 -23.90
C ALA A 18 -20.58 -32.63 -23.37
N THR A 19 -19.65 -33.01 -24.22
CA THR A 19 -18.46 -33.77 -23.82
C THR A 19 -17.70 -32.94 -22.79
N PRO A 20 -17.40 -33.47 -21.59
CA PRO A 20 -16.64 -32.73 -20.60
C PRO A 20 -15.30 -32.29 -21.18
N LEU A 21 -14.92 -31.01 -20.88
CA LEU A 21 -13.60 -30.50 -21.23
C LEU A 21 -12.54 -31.36 -20.50
N GLN A 22 -11.64 -31.97 -21.25
CA GLN A 22 -10.49 -32.66 -20.67
C GLN A 22 -9.33 -31.70 -20.53
N ILE A 23 -8.88 -31.51 -19.30
CA ILE A 23 -7.72 -30.66 -18.96
C ILE A 23 -6.71 -31.54 -18.24
N GLU A 24 -5.48 -31.50 -18.74
CA GLU A 24 -4.32 -32.15 -18.12
C GLU A 24 -3.41 -31.02 -17.59
N ASP A 25 -3.08 -31.04 -16.30
CA ASP A 25 -2.18 -30.08 -15.70
C ASP A 25 -0.72 -30.45 -15.96
N VAL A 26 -0.02 -29.59 -16.70
CA VAL A 26 1.43 -29.70 -16.96
C VAL A 26 2.07 -28.41 -16.39
N PRO A 27 2.49 -28.40 -15.11
CA PRO A 27 2.99 -27.20 -14.46
C PRO A 27 4.25 -26.66 -15.13
N SER A 28 4.28 -25.35 -15.39
CA SER A 28 5.47 -24.62 -15.83
C SER A 28 6.22 -24.05 -14.63
N GLU A 29 7.55 -24.11 -14.65
CA GLU A 29 8.39 -23.40 -13.69
C GLU A 29 8.45 -21.88 -13.96
N ASN A 30 8.10 -21.46 -15.20
CA ASN A 30 8.07 -20.05 -15.60
C ASN A 30 6.74 -19.40 -15.18
N GLN A 31 6.54 -19.22 -13.89
CA GLN A 31 5.36 -18.59 -13.30
C GLN A 31 5.73 -17.74 -12.08
N SER A 32 4.89 -16.80 -11.72
CA SER A 32 4.99 -16.00 -10.51
C SER A 32 3.63 -15.77 -9.90
N SER A 33 3.58 -15.45 -8.61
CA SER A 33 2.35 -15.01 -7.97
C SER A 33 1.86 -13.70 -8.59
N ARG A 34 0.54 -13.57 -8.78
CA ARG A 34 -0.08 -12.31 -9.18
C ARG A 34 -0.02 -11.28 -8.05
N ILE A 35 -0.22 -11.72 -6.81
CA ILE A 35 -0.18 -10.88 -5.63
C ILE A 35 1.26 -10.78 -5.15
N GLN A 36 1.80 -9.57 -5.17
CA GLN A 36 3.20 -9.26 -4.83
C GLN A 36 3.33 -8.07 -3.88
N VAL A 37 2.23 -7.37 -3.57
CA VAL A 37 2.24 -6.16 -2.74
C VAL A 37 1.01 -6.15 -1.83
N VAL A 38 1.15 -5.66 -0.62
CA VAL A 38 0.02 -5.26 0.24
C VAL A 38 0.07 -3.76 0.46
N VAL A 39 -1.05 -3.08 0.23
CA VAL A 39 -1.19 -1.64 0.41
C VAL A 39 -2.15 -1.35 1.56
N LEU A 40 -1.68 -0.59 2.55
CA LEU A 40 -2.46 -0.19 3.71
C LEU A 40 -2.99 1.23 3.54
N HIS A 41 -4.28 1.40 3.88
CA HIS A 41 -5.04 2.64 3.75
C HIS A 41 -5.73 3.01 5.06
N PHE A 42 -6.16 4.25 5.18
CA PHE A 42 -7.26 4.65 6.06
C PHE A 42 -8.42 5.21 5.25
N THR A 43 -9.65 5.05 5.76
CA THR A 43 -10.87 5.42 5.02
C THR A 43 -11.12 6.91 4.89
N SER A 44 -10.60 7.75 5.78
CA SER A 44 -10.95 9.19 5.97
C SER A 44 -12.43 9.44 6.34
N GLU A 45 -13.20 8.39 6.56
CA GLU A 45 -14.64 8.44 6.78
C GLU A 45 -15.03 7.54 7.96
N ASN A 46 -16.21 7.76 8.53
CA ASN A 46 -16.82 6.81 9.44
C ASN A 46 -17.15 5.49 8.72
N HIS A 47 -17.44 4.43 9.48
CA HIS A 47 -17.64 3.10 8.91
C HIS A 47 -18.78 3.06 7.87
N ALA A 48 -19.93 3.68 8.17
CA ALA A 48 -21.10 3.60 7.28
C ALA A 48 -20.82 4.25 5.93
N GLU A 49 -20.17 5.41 5.93
CA GLU A 49 -19.78 6.11 4.70
C GLU A 49 -18.63 5.39 3.98
N GLY A 50 -17.60 4.98 4.70
CA GLY A 50 -16.48 4.22 4.14
C GLY A 50 -16.93 2.92 3.47
N LEU A 51 -17.80 2.15 4.13
CA LEU A 51 -18.37 0.92 3.54
C LEU A 51 -19.16 1.22 2.27
N ARG A 52 -19.98 2.28 2.29
CA ARG A 52 -20.76 2.71 1.13
C ARG A 52 -19.88 3.10 -0.05
N LEU A 53 -18.85 3.91 0.18
CA LEU A 53 -17.90 4.33 -0.85
C LEU A 53 -17.16 3.15 -1.48
N LEU A 54 -16.82 2.13 -0.69
CA LEU A 54 -16.07 0.97 -1.14
C LEU A 54 -16.92 -0.12 -1.82
N THR A 55 -18.26 -0.05 -1.70
CA THR A 55 -19.16 -1.12 -2.19
C THR A 55 -20.21 -0.65 -3.19
N ASP A 56 -20.57 0.62 -3.19
CA ASP A 56 -21.60 1.18 -4.07
C ASP A 56 -20.98 1.93 -5.25
N SER A 57 -21.08 1.34 -6.44
CA SER A 57 -20.53 1.91 -7.68
C SER A 57 -21.15 3.24 -8.11
N SER A 58 -22.27 3.67 -7.52
CA SER A 58 -22.89 4.98 -7.78
C SER A 58 -22.08 6.14 -7.19
N TYR A 59 -21.21 5.87 -6.20
CA TYR A 59 -20.38 6.87 -5.53
C TYR A 59 -18.96 7.01 -6.09
N GLY A 60 -18.56 6.12 -7.00
CA GLY A 60 -17.24 6.17 -7.62
C GLY A 60 -16.67 4.79 -7.92
N ALA A 61 -15.52 4.80 -8.59
CA ALA A 61 -14.80 3.58 -8.94
C ALA A 61 -13.67 3.32 -7.93
N VAL A 62 -14.01 3.10 -6.67
CA VAL A 62 -13.06 2.74 -5.59
C VAL A 62 -13.55 1.49 -4.86
N SER A 63 -12.63 0.64 -4.47
CA SER A 63 -12.90 -0.56 -3.68
C SER A 63 -11.61 -1.07 -3.04
N ALA A 64 -11.71 -1.88 -1.98
CA ALA A 64 -10.59 -2.57 -1.37
C ALA A 64 -10.92 -4.05 -1.21
N HIS A 65 -9.91 -4.88 -0.96
CA HIS A 65 -10.15 -6.29 -0.68
C HIS A 65 -10.73 -6.48 0.72
N TYR A 66 -10.24 -5.69 1.68
CA TYR A 66 -10.65 -5.77 3.06
C TYR A 66 -10.93 -4.38 3.64
N LEU A 67 -11.89 -4.34 4.58
CA LEU A 67 -12.16 -3.19 5.44
C LEU A 67 -12.17 -3.67 6.89
N ILE A 68 -11.46 -2.95 7.76
CA ILE A 68 -11.42 -3.21 9.19
C ILE A 68 -11.99 -1.99 9.91
N PRO A 69 -13.25 -2.05 10.41
CA PRO A 69 -13.91 -0.95 11.11
C PRO A 69 -13.19 -0.57 12.40
N ASP A 70 -13.31 0.69 12.80
CA ASP A 70 -12.93 1.14 14.15
C ASP A 70 -14.04 0.74 15.13
N PRO A 71 -13.74 -0.04 16.20
CA PRO A 71 -14.73 -0.40 17.22
C PRO A 71 -15.34 0.82 17.93
N ARG A 72 -14.63 1.95 17.96
CA ARG A 72 -15.11 3.20 18.58
C ARG A 72 -16.08 3.98 17.68
N ASP A 73 -16.19 3.62 16.40
CA ASP A 73 -17.08 4.29 15.47
C ASP A 73 -18.54 3.93 15.75
N PRO A 74 -19.39 4.90 16.15
CA PRO A 74 -20.79 4.64 16.48
C PRO A 74 -21.60 4.09 15.30
N THR A 75 -21.16 4.29 14.06
CA THR A 75 -21.83 3.78 12.86
C THR A 75 -21.50 2.32 12.58
N TRP A 76 -20.46 1.75 13.21
CA TRP A 76 -20.16 0.33 13.18
C TRP A 76 -21.12 -0.49 14.07
N GLY A 77 -21.45 0.04 15.25
CA GLY A 77 -22.45 -0.56 16.16
C GLY A 77 -22.04 -1.88 16.81
N ARG A 78 -20.73 -2.21 16.85
CA ARG A 78 -20.17 -3.40 17.52
C ARG A 78 -18.90 -3.01 18.25
N ASP A 79 -18.64 -3.68 19.38
CA ASP A 79 -17.47 -3.40 20.24
C ASP A 79 -16.19 -4.12 19.78
N GLU A 80 -16.23 -4.89 18.69
CA GLU A 80 -15.11 -5.66 18.15
C GLU A 80 -14.70 -5.23 16.75
N ALA A 81 -13.40 -5.27 16.47
CA ALA A 81 -12.87 -5.08 15.12
C ALA A 81 -13.06 -6.37 14.31
N THR A 82 -13.98 -6.33 13.34
CA THR A 82 -14.25 -7.44 12.43
C THR A 82 -13.59 -7.19 11.08
N ILE A 83 -12.99 -8.22 10.48
CA ILE A 83 -12.43 -8.12 9.13
C ILE A 83 -13.55 -8.35 8.12
N LEU A 84 -13.88 -7.31 7.34
CA LEU A 84 -14.86 -7.39 6.27
C LEU A 84 -14.11 -7.64 4.95
N ARG A 85 -14.44 -8.72 4.24
CA ARG A 85 -13.93 -8.96 2.89
C ARG A 85 -14.93 -8.41 1.88
N LEU A 86 -14.52 -7.39 1.12
CA LEU A 86 -15.35 -6.70 0.14
C LEU A 86 -15.11 -7.24 -1.28
N VAL A 87 -13.84 -7.43 -1.66
CA VAL A 87 -13.45 -7.99 -2.95
C VAL A 87 -12.63 -9.26 -2.73
N PRO A 88 -12.94 -10.39 -3.40
CA PRO A 88 -12.10 -11.58 -3.35
C PRO A 88 -10.68 -11.28 -3.89
N GLU A 89 -9.64 -11.83 -3.26
CA GLU A 89 -8.23 -11.57 -3.62
C GLU A 89 -7.89 -12.00 -5.06
N GLN A 90 -8.64 -12.93 -5.63
CA GLN A 90 -8.51 -13.35 -7.04
C GLN A 90 -8.99 -12.28 -8.03
N ARG A 91 -9.72 -11.28 -7.55
CA ARG A 91 -10.19 -10.14 -8.34
C ARG A 91 -9.34 -8.92 -8.07
N ARG A 92 -9.40 -7.95 -8.97
CA ARG A 92 -8.77 -6.64 -8.84
C ARG A 92 -9.69 -5.71 -8.06
N ALA A 93 -9.24 -5.20 -6.91
CA ALA A 93 -9.85 -4.05 -6.24
C ALA A 93 -9.22 -2.74 -6.74
N TRP A 94 -9.92 -1.61 -6.57
CA TRP A 94 -9.50 -0.30 -7.10
C TRP A 94 -9.16 0.65 -5.94
N HIS A 95 -8.01 0.43 -5.29
CA HIS A 95 -7.59 1.16 -4.10
C HIS A 95 -6.30 2.01 -4.30
N ALA A 96 -5.43 1.61 -5.23
CA ALA A 96 -4.11 2.24 -5.38
C ALA A 96 -4.07 3.39 -6.39
N GLY A 97 -5.03 3.43 -7.35
CA GLY A 97 -5.05 4.43 -8.41
C GLY A 97 -3.79 4.41 -9.29
N LEU A 98 -3.34 5.59 -9.73
CA LEU A 98 -2.04 5.74 -10.38
C LEU A 98 -0.96 5.62 -9.30
N SER A 99 -0.17 4.56 -9.37
CA SER A 99 0.73 4.15 -8.30
C SER A 99 1.96 3.45 -8.84
N ARG A 100 3.08 3.56 -8.09
CA ARG A 100 4.33 2.87 -8.41
C ARG A 100 5.09 2.52 -7.12
N TRP A 101 5.73 1.35 -7.12
CA TRP A 101 6.64 0.92 -6.08
C TRP A 101 7.75 0.03 -6.66
N GLY A 102 9.00 0.43 -6.48
CA GLY A 102 10.12 -0.21 -7.15
C GLY A 102 9.96 -0.18 -8.67
N THR A 103 9.97 -1.34 -9.29
CA THR A 103 9.78 -1.49 -10.74
C THR A 103 8.32 -1.69 -11.16
N ARG A 104 7.39 -1.84 -10.18
CA ARG A 104 5.98 -2.14 -10.44
C ARG A 104 5.16 -0.86 -10.54
N SER A 105 4.25 -0.79 -11.49
CA SER A 105 3.26 0.28 -11.66
C SER A 105 1.85 -0.31 -11.70
N ALA A 106 0.82 0.54 -11.63
CA ALA A 106 -0.58 0.11 -11.64
C ALA A 106 -0.88 -0.97 -10.59
N LEU A 107 -0.50 -0.71 -9.35
CA LEU A 107 -0.47 -1.71 -8.28
C LEU A 107 -1.82 -2.38 -7.97
N ASN A 108 -2.96 -1.83 -8.40
CA ASN A 108 -4.24 -2.55 -8.35
C ASN A 108 -4.19 -3.94 -9.00
N ASP A 109 -3.29 -4.16 -9.97
CA ASP A 109 -3.20 -5.44 -10.71
C ASP A 109 -2.46 -6.52 -9.93
N SER A 110 -1.60 -6.14 -8.99
CA SER A 110 -0.69 -7.05 -8.29
C SER A 110 -0.69 -6.90 -6.77
N SER A 111 -1.70 -6.23 -6.19
CA SER A 111 -1.75 -6.00 -4.76
C SER A 111 -3.06 -6.43 -4.11
N ILE A 112 -3.00 -6.55 -2.78
CA ILE A 112 -4.13 -6.59 -1.88
C ILE A 112 -4.22 -5.25 -1.17
N GLY A 113 -5.36 -4.56 -1.26
CA GLY A 113 -5.63 -3.32 -0.52
C GLY A 113 -6.45 -3.58 0.74
N ILE A 114 -6.00 -3.02 1.86
CA ILE A 114 -6.65 -3.11 3.17
C ILE A 114 -6.98 -1.71 3.63
N GLU A 115 -8.27 -1.40 3.73
CA GLU A 115 -8.79 -0.17 4.32
C GLU A 115 -8.97 -0.36 5.82
N ILE A 116 -8.54 0.62 6.59
CA ILE A 116 -8.62 0.62 8.05
C ILE A 116 -9.50 1.81 8.43
N GLY A 117 -10.67 1.56 9.02
CA GLY A 117 -11.62 2.59 9.42
C GLY A 117 -10.96 3.61 10.34
N ASN A 118 -10.85 4.87 9.88
CA ASN A 118 -10.20 5.95 10.64
C ASN A 118 -10.53 7.27 9.97
N GLU A 119 -10.90 8.28 10.76
CA GLU A 119 -11.31 9.61 10.28
C GLU A 119 -10.14 10.59 10.09
N SER A 120 -8.89 10.10 10.01
CA SER A 120 -7.75 10.92 9.64
C SER A 120 -7.96 11.52 8.26
N ARG A 121 -7.61 12.79 8.11
CA ARG A 121 -7.78 13.51 6.83
C ARG A 121 -6.79 14.64 6.68
N CYS A 122 -6.55 15.05 5.44
CA CYS A 122 -5.82 16.25 5.10
C CYS A 122 -6.70 17.16 4.24
N GLU A 123 -6.71 18.43 4.56
CA GLU A 123 -7.47 19.45 3.86
C GLU A 123 -6.52 20.45 3.19
N THR A 124 -6.87 20.86 1.98
CA THR A 124 -6.19 21.98 1.32
C THR A 124 -6.83 23.28 1.80
N PRO A 125 -6.06 24.23 2.34
CA PRO A 125 -6.61 25.51 2.81
C PRO A 125 -7.40 26.25 1.72
N ALA A 126 -8.43 26.97 2.14
CA ALA A 126 -9.28 27.76 1.24
C ALA A 126 -8.45 28.74 0.40
N GLY A 127 -8.72 28.77 -0.91
CA GLY A 127 -7.99 29.60 -1.88
C GLY A 127 -6.79 28.93 -2.55
N MET A 128 -6.40 27.71 -2.13
CA MET A 128 -5.42 26.91 -2.83
C MET A 128 -6.10 25.93 -3.80
N ASN A 129 -5.72 25.99 -5.07
CA ASN A 129 -6.25 25.08 -6.09
C ASN A 129 -5.43 23.78 -6.23
N ARG A 130 -4.24 23.72 -5.61
CA ARG A 130 -3.31 22.61 -5.72
C ARG A 130 -2.35 22.58 -4.53
N VAL A 131 -2.13 21.38 -3.99
CA VAL A 131 -1.05 21.11 -3.02
C VAL A 131 0.25 20.91 -3.80
N LEU A 132 1.24 21.75 -3.55
CA LEU A 132 2.56 21.70 -4.19
C LEU A 132 3.66 21.23 -3.23
N ARG A 133 3.41 21.31 -1.92
CA ARG A 133 4.36 20.94 -0.87
C ARG A 133 3.58 20.31 0.30
N PRO A 134 4.22 19.48 1.14
CA PRO A 134 3.57 18.93 2.34
C PRO A 134 2.89 19.98 3.21
N GLU A 135 3.55 21.12 3.43
CA GLU A 135 3.04 22.22 4.25
C GLU A 135 1.84 22.98 3.66
N ASP A 136 1.47 22.73 2.41
CA ASP A 136 0.31 23.36 1.75
C ASP A 136 -1.02 22.68 2.14
N ARG A 137 -0.99 21.66 3.00
CA ARG A 137 -2.17 20.97 3.53
C ARG A 137 -2.16 20.92 5.04
N VAL A 138 -3.34 20.91 5.64
CA VAL A 138 -3.52 20.73 7.09
C VAL A 138 -4.07 19.35 7.34
N CYS A 139 -3.30 18.52 8.03
CA CYS A 139 -3.67 17.14 8.33
C CYS A 139 -4.06 16.99 9.80
N THR A 140 -5.15 16.26 10.03
CA THR A 140 -5.55 15.76 11.34
C THR A 140 -5.43 14.26 11.33
N PHE A 141 -4.54 13.69 12.14
CA PHE A 141 -4.37 12.27 12.29
C PHE A 141 -5.02 11.76 13.58
N VAL A 142 -5.79 10.71 13.48
CA VAL A 142 -6.48 10.06 14.61
C VAL A 142 -5.76 8.74 14.95
N PRO A 143 -5.49 8.46 16.23
CA PRO A 143 -4.90 7.17 16.61
C PRO A 143 -5.82 6.00 16.27
N PHE A 144 -5.24 4.90 15.81
CA PHE A 144 -5.97 3.65 15.58
C PHE A 144 -6.33 2.96 16.90
N ASP A 145 -7.46 2.26 16.91
CA ASP A 145 -7.84 1.46 18.05
C ASP A 145 -6.92 0.21 18.17
N PRO A 146 -6.46 -0.16 19.38
CA PRO A 146 -5.60 -1.34 19.56
C PRO A 146 -6.20 -2.64 19.03
N ALA A 147 -7.51 -2.88 19.23
CA ALA A 147 -8.17 -4.09 18.72
C ALA A 147 -8.26 -4.09 17.18
N GLN A 148 -8.40 -2.93 16.57
CA GLN A 148 -8.34 -2.76 15.13
C GLN A 148 -6.95 -3.13 14.59
N ILE A 149 -5.87 -2.68 15.25
CA ILE A 149 -4.49 -3.05 14.86
C ILE A 149 -4.23 -4.54 15.08
N ASP A 150 -4.77 -5.15 16.13
CA ASP A 150 -4.72 -6.61 16.35
C ASP A 150 -5.37 -7.37 15.17
N ALA A 151 -6.48 -6.85 14.64
CA ALA A 151 -7.14 -7.45 13.49
C ALA A 151 -6.33 -7.27 12.19
N VAL A 152 -5.72 -6.09 11.98
CA VAL A 152 -4.80 -5.81 10.87
C VAL A 152 -3.61 -6.77 10.90
N GLU A 153 -2.98 -6.94 12.06
CA GLU A 153 -1.84 -7.83 12.25
C GLU A 153 -2.18 -9.29 11.90
N ARG A 154 -3.30 -9.82 12.42
CA ARG A 154 -3.76 -11.18 12.11
C ARG A 154 -4.06 -11.36 10.62
N LEU A 155 -4.71 -10.39 9.98
CA LEU A 155 -5.01 -10.44 8.55
C LEU A 155 -3.73 -10.44 7.71
N LEU A 156 -2.77 -9.58 8.05
CA LEU A 156 -1.49 -9.49 7.33
C LEU A 156 -0.68 -10.78 7.45
N LEU A 157 -0.59 -11.37 8.65
CA LEU A 157 0.08 -12.66 8.85
C LEU A 157 -0.55 -13.77 8.00
N ASP A 158 -1.89 -13.82 7.93
CA ASP A 158 -2.61 -14.80 7.10
C ASP A 158 -2.36 -14.56 5.59
N ILE A 159 -2.40 -13.29 5.14
CA ILE A 159 -2.10 -12.93 3.74
C ILE A 159 -0.67 -13.32 3.37
N LEU A 160 0.31 -12.98 4.19
CA LEU A 160 1.72 -13.29 3.93
C LEU A 160 1.99 -14.79 3.94
N ALA A 161 1.36 -15.55 4.83
CA ALA A 161 1.46 -17.01 4.86
C ALA A 161 0.93 -17.66 3.56
N ARG A 162 -0.11 -17.08 2.94
CA ARG A 162 -0.69 -17.56 1.68
C ARG A 162 0.00 -17.02 0.44
N ASN A 163 0.78 -15.95 0.57
CA ASN A 163 1.48 -15.28 -0.53
C ASN A 163 2.97 -15.11 -0.16
N PRO A 164 3.76 -16.19 -0.13
CA PRO A 164 5.15 -16.15 0.32
C PRO A 164 6.09 -15.36 -0.61
N ASP A 165 5.63 -14.99 -1.80
CA ASP A 165 6.36 -14.14 -2.76
C ASP A 165 6.26 -12.64 -2.45
N ILE A 166 5.53 -12.25 -1.38
CA ILE A 166 5.48 -10.86 -0.92
C ILE A 166 6.70 -10.62 -0.02
N ASP A 167 7.65 -9.84 -0.50
CA ASP A 167 8.80 -9.43 0.28
C ASP A 167 8.40 -8.45 1.40
N PRO A 168 9.14 -8.38 2.52
CA PRO A 168 8.82 -7.45 3.61
C PRO A 168 8.67 -6.00 3.15
N GLU A 169 9.50 -5.52 2.24
CA GLU A 169 9.47 -4.16 1.70
C GLU A 169 8.29 -3.90 0.76
N ASP A 170 7.54 -4.92 0.37
CA ASP A 170 6.34 -4.83 -0.46
C ASP A 170 5.03 -4.78 0.36
N VAL A 171 5.13 -4.74 1.71
CA VAL A 171 4.04 -4.29 2.59
C VAL A 171 4.17 -2.78 2.76
N VAL A 172 3.35 -2.00 2.04
CA VAL A 172 3.54 -0.56 1.85
C VAL A 172 2.34 0.28 2.31
N ALA A 173 2.59 1.56 2.54
CA ALA A 173 1.56 2.57 2.71
C ALA A 173 1.02 3.03 1.34
N HIS A 174 -0.23 3.51 1.28
CA HIS A 174 -0.70 4.24 0.10
C HIS A 174 0.16 5.49 -0.16
N ALA A 175 0.60 6.16 0.91
CA ALA A 175 1.55 7.27 0.83
C ALA A 175 2.89 6.88 0.18
N ASP A 176 3.37 5.64 0.36
CA ASP A 176 4.62 5.19 -0.26
C ASP A 176 4.51 5.10 -1.79
N ILE A 177 3.37 4.65 -2.30
CA ILE A 177 3.17 4.36 -3.73
C ILE A 177 2.62 5.55 -4.53
N THR A 178 2.19 6.62 -3.87
CA THR A 178 1.70 7.87 -4.50
C THR A 178 1.82 9.08 -3.55
N PRO A 179 3.05 9.47 -3.17
CA PRO A 179 3.31 10.42 -2.08
C PRO A 179 2.66 11.79 -2.24
N SER A 180 2.58 12.30 -3.48
CA SER A 180 2.01 13.63 -3.77
C SER A 180 0.49 13.71 -3.59
N ARG A 181 -0.20 12.57 -3.53
CA ARG A 181 -1.67 12.51 -3.51
C ARG A 181 -2.24 11.91 -2.23
N ARG A 182 -1.45 11.13 -1.50
CA ARG A 182 -1.92 10.33 -0.36
C ARG A 182 -1.01 10.48 0.85
N VAL A 183 -1.62 10.30 2.02
CA VAL A 183 -0.93 10.33 3.33
C VAL A 183 -1.24 9.10 4.18
N ASP A 184 -2.18 8.26 3.73
CA ASP A 184 -2.64 7.09 4.45
C ASP A 184 -1.60 5.94 4.42
N PRO A 185 -1.50 5.14 5.50
CA PRO A 185 -2.26 5.20 6.74
C PRO A 185 -1.75 6.25 7.75
N GLY A 186 -0.81 7.12 7.39
CA GLY A 186 -0.34 8.25 8.18
C GLY A 186 0.67 7.90 9.30
N PRO A 187 1.16 8.94 10.01
CA PRO A 187 2.26 8.80 10.96
C PRO A 187 1.86 8.08 12.27
N LEU A 188 0.55 7.99 12.58
CA LEU A 188 0.08 7.30 13.78
C LEU A 188 -0.16 5.79 13.57
N PHE A 189 0.06 5.28 12.34
CA PHE A 189 0.00 3.86 12.09
C PHE A 189 1.23 3.14 12.67
N PRO A 190 1.06 2.04 13.44
CA PRO A 190 2.13 1.47 14.25
C PRO A 190 3.04 0.52 13.46
N TRP A 191 3.72 1.00 12.43
CA TRP A 191 4.59 0.21 11.55
C TRP A 191 5.66 -0.61 12.30
N LYS A 192 6.27 -0.03 13.35
CA LYS A 192 7.28 -0.74 14.14
C LYS A 192 6.69 -1.96 14.85
N ARG A 193 5.48 -1.85 15.39
CA ARG A 193 4.77 -2.98 16.00
C ARG A 193 4.54 -4.10 14.99
N LEU A 194 4.10 -3.77 13.77
CA LEU A 194 3.92 -4.76 12.72
C LEU A 194 5.23 -5.49 12.40
N HIS A 195 6.35 -4.73 12.31
CA HIS A 195 7.66 -5.32 12.09
C HIS A 195 8.07 -6.28 13.24
N GLU A 196 7.80 -5.92 14.47
CA GLU A 196 8.07 -6.76 15.66
C GLU A 196 7.24 -8.05 15.64
N ALA A 197 6.08 -8.04 14.97
CA ALA A 197 5.25 -9.22 14.69
C ALA A 197 5.69 -9.98 13.40
N GLY A 198 6.78 -9.58 12.73
CA GLY A 198 7.28 -10.20 11.50
C GLY A 198 6.68 -9.66 10.21
N ILE A 199 6.00 -8.51 10.24
CA ILE A 199 5.31 -7.91 9.10
C ILE A 199 6.02 -6.64 8.65
N GLY A 200 6.46 -6.61 7.39
CA GLY A 200 7.03 -5.42 6.78
C GLY A 200 8.44 -5.06 7.26
N PRO A 201 9.06 -4.06 6.63
CA PRO A 201 10.43 -3.67 6.89
C PRO A 201 10.55 -2.71 8.09
N TRP A 202 11.65 -2.81 8.81
CA TRP A 202 12.13 -1.83 9.75
C TRP A 202 13.65 -1.84 9.81
N TYR A 203 14.26 -0.71 10.13
CA TYR A 203 15.71 -0.59 10.25
C TYR A 203 16.23 -1.11 11.60
N ARG A 204 17.50 -1.50 11.63
CA ARG A 204 18.23 -1.74 12.87
C ARG A 204 18.89 -0.45 13.32
N GLU A 205 18.79 -0.15 14.62
CA GLU A 205 19.35 1.09 15.18
C GLU A 205 20.85 1.22 14.92
N ALA A 206 21.61 0.13 15.09
CA ALA A 206 23.05 0.12 14.83
C ALA A 206 23.41 0.43 13.36
N ASP A 207 22.56 0.01 12.40
CA ASP A 207 22.78 0.30 10.98
C ASP A 207 22.45 1.78 10.68
N ARG A 208 21.36 2.30 11.26
CA ARG A 208 21.03 3.73 11.19
C ARG A 208 22.19 4.59 11.74
N GLU A 209 22.70 4.27 12.94
CA GLU A 209 23.80 5.01 13.56
C GLU A 209 25.07 4.96 12.72
N ARG A 210 25.40 3.81 12.17
CA ARG A 210 26.57 3.63 11.30
C ARG A 210 26.47 4.53 10.06
N HIS A 211 25.30 4.55 9.39
CA HIS A 211 25.08 5.41 8.24
C HIS A 211 25.04 6.89 8.61
N LEU A 212 24.41 7.25 9.73
CA LEU A 212 24.35 8.62 10.20
C LEU A 212 25.77 9.18 10.49
N ASN A 213 26.61 8.40 11.14
CA ASN A 213 28.01 8.76 11.38
C ASN A 213 28.83 8.90 10.08
N ALA A 214 28.55 8.04 9.08
CA ALA A 214 29.21 8.12 7.79
C ALA A 214 28.79 9.34 6.96
N LEU A 215 27.54 9.77 7.07
CA LEU A 215 27.03 10.99 6.43
C LEU A 215 27.60 12.26 7.07
N GLY A 216 27.94 12.20 8.37
CA GLY A 216 28.44 13.33 9.14
C GLY A 216 27.36 14.39 9.44
N PRO A 217 27.78 15.51 10.09
CA PRO A 217 26.87 16.59 10.45
C PRO A 217 26.58 17.47 9.24
N GLY A 218 25.40 17.46 8.73
CA GLY A 218 25.00 18.35 7.65
C GLY A 218 23.76 17.85 6.89
N ILE A 219 23.33 18.67 5.95
CA ILE A 219 22.26 18.26 5.02
C ILE A 219 22.91 17.44 3.91
N PRO A 220 22.47 16.21 3.65
CA PRO A 220 23.00 15.40 2.56
C PRO A 220 22.80 16.07 1.19
N ASP A 221 23.67 15.75 0.24
CA ASP A 221 23.47 16.16 -1.16
C ASP A 221 22.13 15.69 -1.67
N ILE A 222 21.37 16.59 -2.32
CA ILE A 222 19.98 16.32 -2.71
C ILE A 222 19.91 15.19 -3.74
N ALA A 223 20.79 15.18 -4.75
CA ALA A 223 20.79 14.13 -5.76
C ALA A 223 21.17 12.77 -5.15
N PHE A 224 22.07 12.76 -4.15
CA PHE A 224 22.36 11.54 -3.40
C PHE A 224 21.14 11.06 -2.62
N ALA A 225 20.45 11.95 -1.90
CA ALA A 225 19.24 11.62 -1.15
C ALA A 225 18.13 11.06 -2.08
N GLN A 226 17.92 11.67 -3.24
CA GLN A 226 16.97 11.18 -4.25
C GLN A 226 17.36 9.77 -4.74
N ARG A 227 18.64 9.51 -5.01
CA ARG A 227 19.12 8.15 -5.37
C ARG A 227 18.88 7.12 -4.27
N VAL A 228 19.10 7.48 -3.01
CA VAL A 228 18.82 6.59 -1.86
C VAL A 228 17.34 6.25 -1.75
N LEU A 229 16.47 7.26 -1.81
CA LEU A 229 15.01 7.08 -1.75
C LEU A 229 14.47 6.29 -2.96
N SER A 230 15.01 6.53 -4.15
CA SER A 230 14.68 5.75 -5.34
C SER A 230 15.16 4.30 -5.23
N ALA A 231 16.37 4.05 -4.71
CA ALA A 231 16.89 2.71 -4.46
C ALA A 231 16.06 1.95 -3.42
N TRP A 232 15.48 2.66 -2.46
CA TRP A 232 14.53 2.08 -1.51
C TRP A 232 13.22 1.65 -2.17
N GLY A 233 12.75 2.33 -3.22
CA GLY A 233 11.55 1.92 -3.97
C GLY A 233 10.66 3.05 -4.42
N TYR A 234 10.89 4.28 -4.00
CA TYR A 234 10.06 5.41 -4.43
C TYR A 234 10.24 5.75 -5.91
N ASP A 235 9.13 6.13 -6.56
CA ASP A 235 9.15 6.69 -7.91
C ASP A 235 9.61 8.15 -7.84
N LEU A 236 10.91 8.35 -7.96
CA LEU A 236 11.54 9.66 -7.78
C LEU A 236 12.61 9.90 -8.85
N GLU A 237 12.49 11.02 -9.56
CA GLU A 237 13.49 11.51 -10.50
C GLU A 237 14.68 12.14 -9.76
N ILE A 238 15.89 11.94 -10.27
CA ILE A 238 17.11 12.51 -9.71
C ILE A 238 17.38 13.88 -10.32
N THR A 239 16.73 14.91 -9.78
CA THR A 239 16.81 16.29 -10.29
C THR A 239 17.93 17.12 -9.67
N GLY A 240 18.44 16.70 -8.50
CA GLY A 240 19.39 17.48 -7.71
C GLY A 240 18.76 18.71 -7.03
N ALA A 241 17.44 18.86 -7.09
CA ALA A 241 16.69 19.92 -6.47
C ALA A 241 15.73 19.38 -5.39
N LEU A 242 15.53 20.12 -4.31
CA LEU A 242 14.51 19.80 -3.30
C LEU A 242 13.12 20.26 -3.81
N ASP A 243 12.70 19.64 -4.89
CA ASP A 243 11.44 19.92 -5.60
C ASP A 243 10.22 19.28 -4.89
N PRO A 244 8.99 19.62 -5.30
CA PRO A 244 7.79 19.09 -4.68
C PRO A 244 7.73 17.56 -4.62
N PRO A 245 8.03 16.78 -5.67
CA PRO A 245 8.05 15.32 -5.59
C PRO A 245 9.00 14.79 -4.52
N THR A 246 10.21 15.36 -4.44
CA THR A 246 11.21 14.98 -3.42
C THR A 246 10.69 15.24 -2.00
N ARG A 247 10.03 16.39 -1.76
CA ARG A 247 9.46 16.71 -0.45
C ARG A 247 8.32 15.78 -0.05
N PHE A 248 7.44 15.40 -0.98
CA PHE A 248 6.37 14.45 -0.71
C PHE A 248 6.90 13.04 -0.43
N VAL A 249 7.94 12.62 -1.12
CA VAL A 249 8.62 11.34 -0.84
C VAL A 249 9.27 11.35 0.54
N LEU A 250 9.95 12.44 0.91
CA LEU A 250 10.53 12.61 2.25
C LEU A 250 9.44 12.54 3.33
N GLU A 251 8.31 13.24 3.14
CA GLU A 251 7.19 13.20 4.09
C GLU A 251 6.62 11.78 4.22
N ALA A 252 6.34 11.08 3.12
CA ALA A 252 5.82 9.72 3.14
C ALA A 252 6.78 8.76 3.86
N PHE A 253 8.06 8.82 3.54
CA PHE A 253 9.10 8.04 4.21
C PHE A 253 9.16 8.35 5.72
N GLN A 254 9.14 9.64 6.09
CA GLN A 254 9.20 10.07 7.49
C GLN A 254 7.94 9.67 8.25
N MET A 255 6.74 9.81 7.70
CA MET A 255 5.50 9.34 8.33
C MET A 255 5.59 7.85 8.72
N ARG A 256 6.26 7.04 7.92
CA ARG A 256 6.42 5.63 8.19
C ARG A 256 7.53 5.32 9.20
N PHE A 257 8.72 5.89 9.02
CA PHE A 257 9.93 5.50 9.76
C PHE A 257 10.38 6.51 10.83
N ARG A 258 9.81 7.73 10.81
CA ARG A 258 10.10 8.85 11.73
C ARG A 258 8.83 9.62 12.08
N ALA A 259 7.82 8.95 12.57
CA ALA A 259 6.47 9.49 12.80
C ALA A 259 6.42 10.82 13.60
N ASN A 260 7.39 11.04 14.49
CA ASN A 260 7.47 12.26 15.32
C ASN A 260 8.04 13.49 14.57
N ASP A 261 8.67 13.29 13.40
CA ASP A 261 9.23 14.36 12.57
C ASP A 261 9.07 14.01 11.08
N HIS A 262 7.91 14.33 10.53
CA HIS A 262 7.50 13.99 9.17
C HIS A 262 7.18 15.22 8.29
N ALA A 263 7.92 16.29 8.49
CA ALA A 263 7.66 17.55 7.78
C ALA A 263 8.14 17.59 6.31
N GLY A 264 8.59 16.46 5.74
CA GLY A 264 9.13 16.40 4.37
C GLY A 264 10.44 17.18 4.19
N LYS A 265 11.19 17.39 5.28
CA LYS A 265 12.48 18.07 5.27
C LYS A 265 13.61 17.06 5.08
N LEU A 266 14.58 17.42 4.24
CA LEU A 266 15.79 16.62 4.07
C LEU A 266 16.71 16.79 5.27
N ASP A 267 17.10 15.70 5.91
CA ASP A 267 18.11 15.62 6.96
C ASP A 267 18.91 14.32 6.90
N ALA A 268 20.02 14.28 7.60
CA ALA A 268 20.95 13.14 7.59
C ALA A 268 20.33 11.87 8.20
N GLU A 269 19.47 12.01 9.22
CA GLU A 269 18.85 10.85 9.87
C GLU A 269 17.87 10.14 8.94
N THR A 270 17.04 10.89 8.20
CA THR A 270 16.12 10.32 7.20
C THR A 270 16.88 9.48 6.17
N ILE A 271 18.01 10.01 5.66
CA ILE A 271 18.81 9.30 4.65
C ILE A 271 19.59 8.13 5.27
N ALA A 272 20.04 8.24 6.52
CA ALA A 272 20.68 7.13 7.23
C ALA A 272 19.70 5.95 7.43
N ILE A 273 18.45 6.22 7.77
CA ILE A 273 17.40 5.20 7.87
C ILE A 273 17.15 4.56 6.50
N ALA A 274 17.01 5.38 5.45
CA ALA A 274 16.78 4.86 4.09
C ALA A 274 17.95 3.99 3.59
N LEU A 275 19.19 4.36 3.89
CA LEU A 275 20.39 3.54 3.61
C LEU A 275 20.34 2.21 4.37
N ALA A 276 20.03 2.24 5.69
CA ALA A 276 19.94 1.03 6.51
C ALA A 276 18.86 0.06 6.02
N LEU A 277 17.72 0.58 5.58
CA LEU A 277 16.64 -0.21 4.99
C LEU A 277 17.05 -0.80 3.64
N THR A 278 17.64 0.02 2.76
CA THR A 278 18.08 -0.42 1.42
C THR A 278 19.17 -1.48 1.52
N GLU A 279 20.14 -1.32 2.41
CA GLU A 279 21.17 -2.32 2.66
C GLU A 279 20.59 -3.66 3.12
N ARG A 280 19.57 -3.62 3.99
CA ARG A 280 18.99 -4.83 4.58
C ARG A 280 18.05 -5.57 3.64
N TYR A 281 17.21 -4.87 2.90
CA TYR A 281 16.11 -5.46 2.14
C TYR A 281 16.31 -5.41 0.63
N ARG A 282 17.22 -4.56 0.13
CA ARG A 282 17.55 -4.39 -1.29
C ARG A 282 19.06 -4.35 -1.52
N PRO A 283 19.79 -5.42 -1.14
CA PRO A 283 21.27 -5.41 -1.12
C PRO A 283 21.89 -5.12 -2.48
N ASP A 284 21.29 -5.55 -3.59
CA ASP A 284 21.80 -5.27 -4.94
C ASP A 284 21.65 -3.79 -5.31
N ALA A 285 20.52 -3.17 -4.95
CA ALA A 285 20.30 -1.75 -5.15
C ALA A 285 21.27 -0.92 -4.27
N TYR A 286 21.48 -1.35 -3.02
CA TYR A 286 22.46 -0.73 -2.14
C TYR A 286 23.88 -0.84 -2.69
N ALA A 287 24.31 -2.00 -3.15
CA ALA A 287 25.63 -2.20 -3.74
C ALA A 287 25.84 -1.28 -4.95
N THR A 288 24.85 -1.16 -5.83
CA THR A 288 24.86 -0.25 -6.97
C THR A 288 24.96 1.21 -6.55
N LEU A 289 24.18 1.62 -5.54
CA LEU A 289 24.18 2.97 -4.98
C LEU A 289 25.57 3.35 -4.45
N ILE A 290 26.20 2.48 -3.64
CA ILE A 290 27.51 2.76 -3.01
C ILE A 290 28.64 2.72 -4.02
N ALA A 291 28.58 1.87 -5.05
CA ALA A 291 29.59 1.84 -6.13
C ALA A 291 29.64 3.15 -6.92
N GLY A 292 28.54 3.88 -7.02
CA GLY A 292 28.44 5.17 -7.70
C GLY A 292 28.89 6.38 -6.85
N VAL A 293 29.22 6.19 -5.56
CA VAL A 293 29.66 7.27 -4.68
C VAL A 293 31.19 7.41 -4.81
N PRO A 294 31.75 8.57 -5.23
CA PRO A 294 33.18 8.79 -5.23
C PRO A 294 33.73 8.60 -3.81
N ARG A 295 34.73 7.71 -3.64
CA ARG A 295 35.42 7.58 -2.35
C ARG A 295 36.11 8.91 -2.06
N ALA A 296 35.80 9.52 -0.91
CA ALA A 296 36.58 10.65 -0.40
C ALA A 296 38.04 10.21 -0.32
N ARG A 297 38.93 10.99 -0.98
CA ARG A 297 40.35 10.79 -0.94
C ARG A 297 40.94 11.28 0.37
#